data_34318081f1e7b4c74ee6f6ce64a71794
#
_entry.id   34318081f1e7b4c74ee6f6ce64a71794
#
_cell.length_a   1.000
_cell.length_b   1.000
_cell.length_c   1.000
_cell.angle_alpha   90.00
_cell.angle_beta   90.00
_cell.angle_gamma   90.00
#
_symmetry.space_group_name_H-M   'P 1'
#
loop_
_entity.id
_entity.type
_entity.pdbx_description
1 polymer ?
#
loop_
_entity_poly.entity_id
_entity_poly.type
_entity_poly.pdbx_seq_one_letter_code
_entity_poly.pdbx_strand_id
1 'polypeptide(L)' 'MLKISKEKSNEYISRFKYLFKTRQEETSMSCERISKLTGIPHSTVGRIRYSSVKNIKLEHIVKIAKVLDIDLNELKGE' A
#
# COMPACT_ATOMS: atom_id res chain seq x y z
N MET A 1 18.14 -13.65 16.07
CA MET A 1 16.95 -12.82 15.96
C MET A 1 17.04 -11.92 14.75
N LEU A 2 16.00 -11.94 13.99
CA LEU A 2 15.97 -11.12 12.80
C LEU A 2 15.53 -9.70 13.12
N LYS A 3 16.38 -8.79 12.81
CA LYS A 3 16.06 -7.39 12.89
C LYS A 3 15.76 -6.89 11.50
N ILE A 4 14.56 -6.42 11.31
CA ILE A 4 14.25 -5.77 10.05
C ILE A 4 14.83 -4.37 10.14
N SER A 5 15.82 -4.08 9.31
CA SER A 5 16.45 -2.78 9.33
C SER A 5 15.45 -1.74 8.84
N LYS A 6 15.68 -0.49 9.23
CA LYS A 6 14.82 0.60 8.76
C LYS A 6 14.83 0.69 7.25
N GLU A 7 15.96 0.36 6.66
CA GLU A 7 16.10 0.40 5.21
C GLU A 7 15.16 -0.59 4.54
N LYS A 8 15.07 -1.81 5.06
CA LYS A 8 14.18 -2.81 4.49
C LYS A 8 12.72 -2.44 4.68
N SER A 9 12.39 -1.84 5.83
CA SER A 9 11.04 -1.37 6.08
C SER A 9 10.65 -0.29 5.07
N ASN A 10 11.55 0.67 4.84
CA ASN A 10 11.29 1.75 3.90
C ASN A 10 11.17 1.21 2.48
N GLU A 11 11.98 0.21 2.15
CA GLU A 11 11.95 -0.41 0.84
C GLU A 11 10.61 -1.10 0.60
N TYR A 12 10.13 -1.80 1.62
CA TYR A 12 8.86 -2.49 1.56
C TYR A 12 7.72 -1.50 1.32
N ILE A 13 7.71 -0.43 2.08
CA ILE A 13 6.68 0.59 1.96
C ILE A 13 6.77 1.31 0.61
N SER A 14 7.98 1.64 0.17
CA SER A 14 8.17 2.30 -1.12
C SER A 14 7.66 1.43 -2.25
N ARG A 15 7.94 0.13 -2.18
CA ARG A 15 7.50 -0.80 -3.20
C ARG A 15 5.97 -0.92 -3.19
N PHE A 16 5.39 -0.97 -2.00
CA PHE A 16 3.94 -1.01 -1.89
C PHE A 16 3.31 0.24 -2.50
N LYS A 17 3.85 1.41 -2.21
CA LYS A 17 3.32 2.66 -2.77
C LYS A 17 3.44 2.69 -4.29
N TYR A 18 4.53 2.17 -4.81
CA TYR A 18 4.71 2.09 -6.26
C TYR A 18 3.65 1.19 -6.89
N LEU A 19 3.45 0.02 -6.31
CA LEU A 19 2.45 -0.91 -6.82
C LEU A 19 1.04 -0.36 -6.66
N PHE A 20 0.78 0.33 -5.56
CA PHE A 20 -0.49 0.99 -5.32
C PHE A 20 -0.78 1.97 -6.46
N LYS A 21 0.18 2.83 -6.74
CA LYS A 21 0.03 3.82 -7.81
C LYS A 21 -0.20 3.15 -9.16
N THR A 22 0.63 2.18 -9.48
CA THR A 22 0.57 1.49 -10.78
C THR A 22 -0.77 0.79 -10.96
N ARG A 23 -1.20 0.03 -9.96
CA ARG A 23 -2.46 -0.70 -10.06
C ARG A 23 -3.65 0.26 -10.07
N GLN A 24 -3.56 1.35 -9.31
CA GLN A 24 -4.63 2.34 -9.31
C GLN A 24 -4.82 2.94 -10.70
N GLU A 25 -3.71 3.22 -11.36
CA GLU A 25 -3.76 3.77 -12.72
C GLU A 25 -4.30 2.74 -13.72
N GLU A 26 -3.88 1.49 -13.58
CA GLU A 26 -4.33 0.43 -14.47
C GLU A 26 -5.82 0.15 -14.33
N THR A 27 -6.34 0.23 -13.11
CA THR A 27 -7.74 -0.08 -12.86
C THR A 27 -8.63 1.15 -12.89
N SER A 28 -8.05 2.34 -12.98
CA SER A 28 -8.78 3.61 -12.91
C SER A 28 -9.60 3.74 -11.63
N MET A 29 -9.11 3.13 -10.56
CA MET A 29 -9.83 3.13 -9.30
C MET A 29 -9.41 4.33 -8.45
N SER A 30 -10.38 5.15 -8.06
CA SER A 30 -10.11 6.34 -7.25
C SER A 30 -9.86 5.97 -5.79
N CYS A 31 -9.22 6.88 -5.06
CA CYS A 31 -9.02 6.68 -3.62
C CYS A 31 -10.36 6.56 -2.89
N GLU A 32 -11.36 7.29 -3.36
CA GLU A 32 -12.68 7.23 -2.76
C GLU A 32 -13.27 5.82 -2.90
N ARG A 33 -13.13 5.23 -4.06
CA ARG A 33 -13.64 3.89 -4.29
C ARG A 33 -12.87 2.88 -3.45
N ILE A 34 -11.55 3.02 -3.38
CA ILE A 34 -10.73 2.15 -2.54
C ILE A 34 -11.17 2.26 -1.10
N SER A 35 -11.46 3.48 -0.63
CA SER A 35 -11.96 3.69 0.72
C SER A 35 -13.25 2.92 0.95
N LYS A 36 -14.17 2.98 0.02
CA LYS A 36 -15.45 2.29 0.15
C LYS A 36 -15.29 0.79 0.16
N LEU A 37 -14.41 0.27 -0.67
CA LEU A 37 -14.22 -1.17 -0.79
C LEU A 37 -13.42 -1.76 0.37
N THR A 38 -12.53 -0.98 0.96
CA THR A 38 -11.67 -1.48 2.05
C THR A 38 -12.20 -1.14 3.43
N GLY A 39 -13.05 -0.13 3.52
CA GLY A 39 -13.49 0.37 4.82
C GLY A 39 -12.49 1.29 5.48
N ILE A 40 -11.39 1.60 4.80
CA ILE A 40 -10.39 2.52 5.31
C ILE A 40 -10.85 3.95 5.03
N PRO A 41 -10.75 4.87 5.99
CA PRO A 41 -11.16 6.26 5.78
C PRO A 41 -10.48 6.87 4.55
N HIS A 42 -11.22 7.66 3.80
CA HIS A 42 -10.70 8.26 2.58
C HIS A 42 -9.43 9.07 2.83
N SER A 43 -9.40 9.81 3.94
CA SER A 43 -8.22 10.61 4.29
C SER A 43 -6.99 9.73 4.50
N THR A 44 -7.20 8.54 5.08
CA THR A 44 -6.10 7.60 5.31
C THR A 44 -5.61 7.02 3.99
N VAL A 45 -6.53 6.66 3.10
CA VAL A 45 -6.16 6.15 1.78
C VAL A 45 -5.35 7.20 1.02
N GLY A 46 -5.80 8.44 1.05
CA GLY A 46 -5.09 9.54 0.39
C GLY A 46 -3.71 9.76 0.97
N ARG A 47 -3.60 9.66 2.29
CA ARG A 47 -2.29 9.80 2.94
C ARG A 47 -1.34 8.70 2.50
N ILE A 48 -1.81 7.48 2.45
CA ILE A 48 -0.99 6.36 2.02
C ILE A 48 -0.55 6.56 0.57
N ARG A 49 -1.44 7.07 -0.26
CA ARG A 49 -1.17 7.24 -1.69
C ARG A 49 -0.23 8.39 -1.98
N TYR A 50 -0.43 9.53 -1.33
CA TYR A 50 0.24 10.77 -1.71
C TYR A 50 1.27 11.30 -0.72
N SER A 51 1.18 10.94 0.54
CA SER A 51 2.11 11.45 1.55
C SER A 51 3.29 10.53 1.73
N SER A 52 4.37 11.10 2.26
CA SER A 52 5.58 10.32 2.56
C SER A 52 5.43 9.65 3.92
N VAL A 53 4.54 8.67 4.00
CA VAL A 53 4.36 7.94 5.25
C VAL A 53 5.47 6.91 5.40
N LYS A 54 5.96 6.78 6.62
CA LYS A 54 7.01 5.82 6.92
C LYS A 54 6.46 4.51 7.45
N ASN A 55 5.26 4.55 7.99
CA ASN A 55 4.60 3.37 8.54
C ASN A 55 3.19 3.26 8.02
N ILE A 56 2.84 2.08 7.54
CA ILE A 56 1.49 1.78 7.11
C ILE A 56 1.08 0.52 7.84
N LYS A 57 -0.11 0.53 8.42
CA LYS A 57 -0.59 -0.64 9.13
C LYS A 57 -0.68 -1.82 8.17
N LEU A 58 -0.22 -2.98 8.62
CA LEU A 58 -0.29 -4.18 7.79
C LEU A 58 -1.71 -4.47 7.35
N GLU A 59 -2.67 -4.23 8.23
CA GLU A 59 -4.08 -4.41 7.92
C GLU A 59 -4.48 -3.60 6.68
N HIS A 60 -4.01 -2.35 6.62
CA HIS A 60 -4.31 -1.48 5.48
C HIS A 60 -3.64 -1.99 4.21
N ILE A 61 -2.40 -2.44 4.33
CA ILE A 61 -1.67 -2.97 3.18
C ILE A 61 -2.41 -4.17 2.59
N VAL A 62 -2.84 -5.10 3.46
CA VAL A 62 -3.52 -6.30 3.02
C VAL A 62 -4.85 -5.96 2.34
N LYS A 63 -5.62 -5.06 2.94
CA LYS A 63 -6.91 -4.68 2.38
C LYS A 63 -6.78 -4.00 1.03
N ILE A 64 -5.84 -3.08 0.91
CA ILE A 64 -5.62 -2.37 -0.35
C ILE A 64 -5.10 -3.34 -1.41
N ALA A 65 -4.20 -4.24 -1.01
CA ALA A 65 -3.65 -5.22 -1.93
C ALA A 65 -4.75 -6.11 -2.51
N LYS A 66 -5.71 -6.51 -1.68
CA LYS A 66 -6.81 -7.34 -2.15
C LYS A 66 -7.67 -6.61 -3.18
N VAL A 67 -7.95 -5.34 -2.92
CA VAL A 67 -8.80 -4.56 -3.80
C VAL A 67 -8.12 -4.27 -5.13
N LEU A 68 -6.82 -4.01 -5.09
CA LEU A 68 -6.06 -3.67 -6.28
C LEU A 68 -5.35 -4.87 -6.91
N ASP A 69 -5.55 -6.05 -6.35
CA ASP A 69 -4.93 -7.28 -6.86
C ASP A 69 -3.41 -7.17 -6.87
N ILE A 70 -2.85 -6.63 -5.79
CA ILE A 70 -1.41 -6.56 -5.63
C ILE A 70 -0.93 -7.84 -4.98
N ASP A 71 0.07 -8.47 -5.59
CA ASP A 71 0.66 -9.67 -5.02
C ASP A 71 1.61 -9.26 -3.91
N LEU A 72 1.27 -9.65 -2.68
CA LEU A 72 2.09 -9.29 -1.52
C LEU A 72 3.49 -9.88 -1.58
N ASN A 73 3.67 -10.94 -2.35
CA ASN A 73 5.00 -11.53 -2.53
C ASN A 73 5.93 -10.59 -3.28
N GLU A 74 5.38 -9.73 -4.13
CA GLU A 74 6.18 -8.75 -4.85
C GLU A 74 6.81 -7.73 -3.92
N LEU A 75 6.24 -7.56 -2.73
CA LEU A 75 6.76 -6.60 -1.76
C LEU A 75 8.02 -7.07 -1.08
N LYS A 76 8.32 -8.35 -1.16
CA LYS A 76 9.50 -8.91 -0.51
C LYS A 76 10.80 -8.56 -1.22
N GLY A 77 10.73 -8.14 -2.46
CA GLY A 77 11.91 -7.70 -3.16
C GLY A 77 12.86 -8.81 -3.58
N GLU A 78 12.37 -9.98 -3.73
CA GLU A 78 13.18 -11.12 -4.17
C GLU A 78 13.53 -11.03 -5.62
#